data_2355580711ee572e03da5cf4449ebb9c
#
_entry.id   2355580711ee572e03da5cf4449ebb9c
#
_cell.length_a   1.000
_cell.length_b   1.000
_cell.length_c   1.000
_cell.angle_alpha   90.00
_cell.angle_beta   90.00
_cell.angle_gamma   90.00
#
_symmetry.space_group_name_H-M   'P 1'
#
loop_
_entity.id
_entity.type
_entity.pdbx_description
1 polymer ?
#
loop_
_entity_poly.entity_id
_entity_poly.type
_entity_poly.pdbx_seq_one_letter_code
_entity_poly.pdbx_strand_id
1 'polypeptide(L)'
;MIPERPGPTVTDDEESSTGLARDSDSSILRTSGSIALATLFSRITGFVRTVLILALLGATVASAFQAADVLPNMIAEVLLGAVLTAIVIPLLARAEAEDADQGASFINKIFTLTVVVLGIGTVVAIAAAPLLTSLNVDNDALRPLATGLAYFLLVEILFYGLTALFIAILNLRGYFKPGAWAPVLNNVIQISALITYSLMPGELTLNPVRMTDPQVLVIGVGCALGVVMQAVILLPFLRRAGVRLRFEWGLDARLRKFGNMALAVVCYVAVLQVGLVITYRIASAASDSGISIYFTHWQLLQLPYGVLGVTILTAIMPRLSRNAAADDTKAVVDDLSLATRLTTVALVPVVAFMTFFGPALAIAVFNFGRFDATTADQLGSVLAWGAFTLIPYSMTLVPVSYTHLRAHETRHD
;
A
#
# COMPACT_ATOMS: atom_id res chain seq x y z
N MET A 1 59.23 -48.93 -19.40
CA MET A 1 59.20 -47.71 -18.55
C MET A 1 58.42 -46.68 -19.27
N ILE A 2 57.12 -46.55 -18.94
CA ILE A 2 56.18 -45.57 -19.53
C ILE A 2 55.98 -44.49 -18.46
N PRO A 3 56.18 -43.19 -18.72
CA PRO A 3 55.95 -42.13 -17.72
C PRO A 3 54.44 -41.88 -17.55
N GLU A 4 53.97 -41.93 -16.30
CA GLU A 4 52.65 -41.52 -15.87
C GLU A 4 52.45 -40.02 -16.15
N ARG A 5 51.29 -39.68 -16.73
CA ARG A 5 50.81 -38.28 -16.81
C ARG A 5 50.19 -37.88 -15.47
N PRO A 6 50.51 -36.73 -14.94
CA PRO A 6 49.78 -36.23 -13.77
C PRO A 6 48.33 -35.93 -14.13
N GLY A 7 47.41 -36.38 -13.27
CA GLY A 7 45.97 -36.11 -13.38
C GLY A 7 45.64 -34.63 -13.11
N PRO A 8 44.49 -34.15 -13.58
CA PRO A 8 44.08 -32.75 -13.39
C PRO A 8 43.86 -32.44 -11.89
N THR A 9 44.49 -31.38 -11.42
CA THR A 9 44.32 -30.83 -10.06
C THR A 9 42.94 -30.27 -9.89
N VAL A 10 42.12 -30.88 -9.04
CA VAL A 10 40.77 -30.47 -8.65
C VAL A 10 40.85 -29.38 -7.56
N THR A 11 41.36 -28.20 -7.86
CA THR A 11 41.44 -27.12 -6.87
C THR A 11 40.98 -25.76 -7.36
N ASP A 12 40.87 -25.51 -8.67
CA ASP A 12 40.52 -24.18 -9.18
C ASP A 12 39.01 -23.94 -9.42
N ASP A 13 38.21 -25.03 -9.56
CA ASP A 13 36.78 -24.92 -9.82
C ASP A 13 35.93 -24.75 -8.55
N GLU A 14 36.41 -25.22 -7.38
CA GLU A 14 35.69 -25.03 -6.10
C GLU A 14 35.87 -23.63 -5.50
N GLU A 15 37.02 -22.99 -5.69
CA GLU A 15 37.23 -21.60 -5.22
C GLU A 15 36.45 -20.57 -6.07
N SER A 16 36.31 -20.81 -7.37
CA SER A 16 35.52 -19.91 -8.24
C SER A 16 34.03 -20.04 -7.99
N SER A 17 33.50 -21.23 -7.70
CA SER A 17 32.10 -21.46 -7.39
C SER A 17 31.69 -20.89 -6.02
N THR A 18 32.58 -20.98 -5.02
CA THR A 18 32.35 -20.36 -3.69
C THR A 18 32.46 -18.84 -3.71
N GLY A 19 33.29 -18.27 -4.58
CA GLY A 19 33.37 -16.81 -4.79
C GLY A 19 32.11 -16.23 -5.41
N LEU A 20 31.61 -16.85 -6.47
CA LEU A 20 30.36 -16.44 -7.15
C LEU A 20 29.12 -16.60 -6.26
N ALA A 21 29.04 -17.63 -5.43
CA ALA A 21 27.97 -17.83 -4.47
C ALA A 21 28.00 -16.77 -3.36
N ARG A 22 29.18 -16.44 -2.81
CA ARG A 22 29.35 -15.39 -1.79
C ARG A 22 29.02 -13.98 -2.33
N ASP A 23 29.37 -13.67 -3.56
CA ASP A 23 29.05 -12.38 -4.20
C ASP A 23 27.54 -12.27 -4.48
N SER A 24 26.86 -13.37 -4.84
CA SER A 24 25.40 -13.39 -5.00
C SER A 24 24.69 -13.19 -3.66
N ASP A 25 25.14 -13.88 -2.60
CA ASP A 25 24.54 -13.77 -1.26
C ASP A 25 24.73 -12.36 -0.66
N SER A 26 25.91 -11.75 -0.83
CA SER A 26 26.18 -10.39 -0.37
C SER A 26 25.32 -9.35 -1.11
N SER A 27 25.05 -9.54 -2.39
CA SER A 27 24.21 -8.67 -3.21
C SER A 27 22.73 -8.80 -2.81
N ILE A 28 22.26 -10.01 -2.53
CA ILE A 28 20.91 -10.29 -2.05
C ILE A 28 20.69 -9.67 -0.67
N LEU A 29 21.61 -9.87 0.27
CA LEU A 29 21.56 -9.27 1.61
C LEU A 29 21.53 -7.73 1.56
N ARG A 30 22.36 -7.13 0.71
CA ARG A 30 22.41 -5.66 0.53
C ARG A 30 21.12 -5.10 -0.09
N THR A 31 20.51 -5.84 -1.00
CA THR A 31 19.25 -5.43 -1.64
C THR A 31 18.09 -5.58 -0.66
N SER A 32 17.98 -6.73 0.03
CA SER A 32 16.97 -6.98 1.05
C SER A 32 17.08 -6.00 2.22
N GLY A 33 18.30 -5.69 2.68
CA GLY A 33 18.54 -4.68 3.70
C GLY A 33 18.07 -3.28 3.28
N SER A 34 18.33 -2.88 2.02
CA SER A 34 17.83 -1.59 1.50
C SER A 34 16.31 -1.52 1.42
N ILE A 35 15.64 -2.62 1.05
CA ILE A 35 14.17 -2.69 1.01
C ILE A 35 13.59 -2.61 2.41
N ALA A 36 14.17 -3.34 3.37
CA ALA A 36 13.75 -3.30 4.77
C ALA A 36 13.90 -1.90 5.37
N LEU A 37 15.03 -1.22 5.13
CA LEU A 37 15.26 0.16 5.53
C LEU A 37 14.24 1.11 4.88
N ALA A 38 14.00 1.00 3.58
CA ALA A 38 13.02 1.83 2.88
C ALA A 38 11.60 1.64 3.45
N THR A 39 11.23 0.41 3.76
CA THR A 39 9.94 0.09 4.39
C THR A 39 9.83 0.72 5.79
N LEU A 40 10.89 0.62 6.58
CA LEU A 40 10.94 1.25 7.91
C LEU A 40 10.83 2.78 7.82
N PHE A 41 11.63 3.41 6.95
CA PHE A 41 11.57 4.86 6.71
C PHE A 41 10.19 5.30 6.20
N SER A 42 9.57 4.53 5.30
CA SER A 42 8.23 4.82 4.82
C SER A 42 7.18 4.77 5.94
N ARG A 43 7.28 3.80 6.84
CA ARG A 43 6.38 3.71 8.01
C ARG A 43 6.59 4.85 8.98
N ILE A 44 7.85 5.19 9.31
CA ILE A 44 8.19 6.31 10.20
C ILE A 44 7.71 7.64 9.61
N THR A 45 8.06 7.92 8.35
CA THR A 45 7.64 9.18 7.69
C THR A 45 6.12 9.26 7.51
N GLY A 46 5.46 8.15 7.21
CA GLY A 46 3.99 8.09 7.16
C GLY A 46 3.34 8.36 8.53
N PHE A 47 3.91 7.81 9.60
CA PHE A 47 3.46 8.09 10.96
C PHE A 47 3.67 9.56 11.34
N VAL A 48 4.86 10.12 11.09
CA VAL A 48 5.16 11.55 11.30
C VAL A 48 4.18 12.45 10.52
N ARG A 49 3.88 12.09 9.27
CA ARG A 49 2.87 12.80 8.48
C ARG A 49 1.50 12.82 9.17
N THR A 50 1.04 11.67 9.67
CA THR A 50 -0.27 11.57 10.35
C THR A 50 -0.29 12.43 11.62
N VAL A 51 0.77 12.36 12.41
CA VAL A 51 0.91 13.19 13.61
C VAL A 51 0.88 14.68 13.26
N LEU A 52 1.59 15.11 12.20
CA LEU A 52 1.59 16.49 11.74
C LEU A 52 0.21 16.92 11.20
N ILE A 53 -0.52 16.07 10.47
CA ILE A 53 -1.87 16.36 10.03
C ILE A 53 -2.75 16.68 11.23
N LEU A 54 -2.75 15.84 12.26
CA LEU A 54 -3.57 16.05 13.47
C LEU A 54 -3.12 17.28 14.24
N ALA A 55 -1.83 17.48 14.43
CA ALA A 55 -1.27 18.58 15.19
C ALA A 55 -1.50 19.97 14.55
N LEU A 56 -1.40 20.04 13.22
CA LEU A 56 -1.47 21.29 12.47
C LEU A 56 -2.89 21.63 12.04
N LEU A 57 -3.69 20.64 11.63
CA LEU A 57 -5.06 20.87 11.16
C LEU A 57 -6.09 20.76 12.29
N GLY A 58 -5.77 19.99 13.35
CA GLY A 58 -6.75 19.60 14.36
C GLY A 58 -7.66 18.47 13.87
N ALA A 59 -8.33 17.81 14.79
CA ALA A 59 -9.07 16.58 14.49
C ALA A 59 -10.22 16.75 13.50
N THR A 60 -10.96 17.85 13.60
CA THR A 60 -12.14 18.13 12.76
C THR A 60 -11.73 18.43 11.32
N VAL A 61 -10.76 19.33 11.11
CA VAL A 61 -10.25 19.64 9.76
C VAL A 61 -9.52 18.44 9.17
N ALA A 62 -8.78 17.68 10.00
CA ALA A 62 -8.15 16.43 9.59
C ALA A 62 -9.19 15.39 9.13
N SER A 63 -10.38 15.34 9.74
CA SER A 63 -11.47 14.47 9.30
C SER A 63 -11.95 14.81 7.89
N ALA A 64 -12.14 16.09 7.57
CA ALA A 64 -12.49 16.52 6.23
C ALA A 64 -11.38 16.22 5.20
N PHE A 65 -10.12 16.46 5.59
CA PHE A 65 -8.95 16.10 4.76
C PHE A 65 -8.89 14.60 4.48
N GLN A 66 -8.96 13.75 5.51
CA GLN A 66 -8.86 12.31 5.37
C GLN A 66 -10.04 11.70 4.60
N ALA A 67 -11.25 12.27 4.74
CA ALA A 67 -12.40 11.88 3.92
C ALA A 67 -12.17 12.11 2.42
N ALA A 68 -11.40 13.13 2.07
CA ALA A 68 -11.01 13.40 0.68
C ALA A 68 -9.80 12.56 0.24
N ASP A 69 -8.78 12.40 1.11
CA ASP A 69 -7.50 11.71 0.84
C ASP A 69 -7.69 10.20 0.58
N VAL A 70 -8.70 9.59 1.17
CA VAL A 70 -8.99 8.17 0.98
C VAL A 70 -9.62 7.85 -0.38
N LEU A 71 -10.37 8.77 -0.97
CA LEU A 71 -11.14 8.55 -2.21
C LEU A 71 -10.28 8.14 -3.42
N PRO A 72 -9.14 8.80 -3.71
CA PRO A 72 -8.30 8.42 -4.83
C PRO A 72 -7.82 6.99 -4.76
N ASN A 73 -7.37 6.54 -3.57
CA ASN A 73 -6.88 5.19 -3.38
C ASN A 73 -8.00 4.16 -3.50
N MET A 74 -9.17 4.41 -2.92
CA MET A 74 -10.35 3.55 -3.04
C MET A 74 -10.75 3.33 -4.50
N ILE A 75 -10.80 4.41 -5.28
CA ILE A 75 -11.20 4.35 -6.69
C ILE A 75 -10.13 3.67 -7.55
N ALA A 76 -8.87 3.99 -7.35
CA ALA A 76 -7.75 3.35 -8.05
C ALA A 76 -7.71 1.84 -7.79
N GLU A 77 -7.97 1.40 -6.55
CA GLU A 77 -8.02 0.00 -6.17
C GLU A 77 -9.17 -0.74 -6.88
N VAL A 78 -10.36 -0.15 -6.96
CA VAL A 78 -11.49 -0.73 -7.70
C VAL A 78 -11.21 -0.81 -9.19
N LEU A 79 -10.65 0.25 -9.79
CA LEU A 79 -10.47 0.33 -11.24
C LEU A 79 -9.34 -0.58 -11.74
N LEU A 80 -8.26 -0.70 -11.00
CA LEU A 80 -7.07 -1.40 -11.47
C LEU A 80 -6.35 -2.23 -10.41
N GLY A 81 -6.33 -1.82 -9.13
CA GLY A 81 -5.42 -2.36 -8.13
C GLY A 81 -5.45 -3.88 -8.01
N ALA A 82 -6.61 -4.45 -7.79
CA ALA A 82 -6.76 -5.89 -7.65
C ALA A 82 -6.60 -6.65 -8.98
N VAL A 83 -7.01 -6.08 -10.12
CA VAL A 83 -6.80 -6.66 -11.46
C VAL A 83 -5.32 -6.66 -11.80
N LEU A 84 -4.60 -5.60 -11.45
CA LEU A 84 -3.15 -5.52 -11.65
C LEU A 84 -2.43 -6.67 -10.94
N THR A 85 -2.75 -6.88 -9.67
CA THR A 85 -2.09 -7.90 -8.85
C THR A 85 -2.45 -9.32 -9.27
N ALA A 86 -3.75 -9.58 -9.48
CA ALA A 86 -4.24 -10.93 -9.74
C ALA A 86 -4.02 -11.41 -11.19
N ILE A 87 -4.01 -10.49 -12.16
CA ILE A 87 -4.02 -10.84 -13.59
C ILE A 87 -2.81 -10.26 -14.33
N VAL A 88 -2.60 -8.94 -14.21
CA VAL A 88 -1.62 -8.25 -15.05
C VAL A 88 -0.19 -8.66 -14.70
N ILE A 89 0.16 -8.76 -13.41
CA ILE A 89 1.52 -9.15 -12.98
C ILE A 89 1.89 -10.56 -13.48
N PRO A 90 1.08 -11.62 -13.32
CA PRO A 90 1.37 -12.92 -13.90
C PRO A 90 1.49 -12.92 -15.43
N LEU A 91 0.66 -12.11 -16.12
CA LEU A 91 0.74 -11.99 -17.58
C LEU A 91 1.98 -11.22 -18.03
N LEU A 92 2.40 -10.20 -17.30
CA LEU A 92 3.67 -9.49 -17.55
C LEU A 92 4.85 -10.45 -17.44
N ALA A 93 4.89 -11.29 -16.39
CA ALA A 93 5.95 -12.27 -16.22
C ALA A 93 6.01 -13.29 -17.37
N ARG A 94 4.85 -13.75 -17.85
CA ARG A 94 4.77 -14.65 -19.02
C ARG A 94 5.21 -13.94 -20.30
N ALA A 95 4.75 -12.70 -20.54
CA ALA A 95 5.14 -11.94 -21.72
C ALA A 95 6.66 -11.70 -21.74
N GLU A 96 7.28 -11.42 -20.61
CA GLU A 96 8.74 -11.27 -20.50
C GLU A 96 9.48 -12.55 -20.87
N ALA A 97 8.96 -13.73 -20.48
CA ALA A 97 9.59 -15.01 -20.73
C ALA A 97 9.34 -15.58 -22.14
N GLU A 98 8.15 -15.34 -22.71
CA GLU A 98 7.68 -16.02 -23.91
C GLU A 98 7.77 -15.16 -25.19
N ASP A 99 7.65 -13.81 -25.05
CA ASP A 99 7.59 -12.91 -26.21
C ASP A 99 9.01 -12.58 -26.73
N ALA A 100 9.19 -12.54 -28.04
CA ALA A 100 10.46 -12.23 -28.69
C ALA A 100 10.99 -10.80 -28.34
N ASP A 101 10.10 -9.89 -27.99
CA ASP A 101 10.40 -8.51 -27.56
C ASP A 101 10.49 -8.35 -26.02
N GLN A 102 10.59 -9.48 -25.32
CA GLN A 102 10.61 -9.53 -23.84
C GLN A 102 9.42 -8.77 -23.21
N GLY A 103 8.25 -8.88 -23.83
CA GLY A 103 7.01 -8.28 -23.35
C GLY A 103 6.88 -6.77 -23.56
N ALA A 104 7.73 -6.15 -24.39
CA ALA A 104 7.70 -4.69 -24.59
C ALA A 104 6.37 -4.18 -25.14
N SER A 105 5.79 -4.85 -26.17
CA SER A 105 4.46 -4.52 -26.71
C SER A 105 3.37 -4.73 -25.66
N PHE A 106 3.43 -5.82 -24.89
CA PHE A 106 2.46 -6.08 -23.82
C PHE A 106 2.51 -4.99 -22.74
N ILE A 107 3.71 -4.60 -22.29
CA ILE A 107 3.91 -3.49 -21.32
C ILE A 107 3.29 -2.19 -21.84
N ASN A 108 3.51 -1.86 -23.13
CA ASN A 108 2.99 -0.64 -23.74
C ASN A 108 1.46 -0.63 -23.83
N LYS A 109 0.84 -1.77 -24.18
CA LYS A 109 -0.62 -1.92 -24.20
C LYS A 109 -1.23 -1.79 -22.80
N ILE A 110 -0.63 -2.43 -21.79
CA ILE A 110 -1.08 -2.31 -20.40
C ILE A 110 -0.89 -0.86 -19.89
N PHE A 111 0.23 -0.22 -20.18
CA PHE A 111 0.45 1.19 -19.85
C PHE A 111 -0.62 2.09 -20.47
N THR A 112 -0.92 1.90 -21.77
CA THR A 112 -1.95 2.67 -22.47
C THR A 112 -3.33 2.44 -21.86
N LEU A 113 -3.69 1.18 -21.58
CA LEU A 113 -4.95 0.82 -20.94
C LEU A 113 -5.06 1.45 -19.54
N THR A 114 -3.99 1.38 -18.73
CA THR A 114 -3.93 1.99 -17.40
C THR A 114 -4.17 3.49 -17.46
N VAL A 115 -3.45 4.21 -18.33
CA VAL A 115 -3.60 5.66 -18.49
C VAL A 115 -5.03 6.03 -18.90
N VAL A 116 -5.61 5.27 -19.85
CA VAL A 116 -6.96 5.57 -20.35
C VAL A 116 -8.03 5.27 -19.29
N VAL A 117 -8.01 4.08 -18.69
CA VAL A 117 -9.02 3.68 -17.71
C VAL A 117 -8.96 4.59 -16.48
N LEU A 118 -7.77 4.80 -15.92
CA LEU A 118 -7.62 5.65 -14.74
C LEU A 118 -7.77 7.15 -15.08
N GLY A 119 -7.37 7.58 -16.28
CA GLY A 119 -7.59 8.95 -16.74
C GLY A 119 -9.09 9.27 -16.85
N ILE A 120 -9.87 8.40 -17.49
CA ILE A 120 -11.33 8.52 -17.55
C ILE A 120 -11.91 8.45 -16.13
N GLY A 121 -11.47 7.49 -15.30
CA GLY A 121 -11.89 7.36 -13.91
C GLY A 121 -11.62 8.62 -13.09
N THR A 122 -10.46 9.25 -13.28
CA THR A 122 -10.09 10.53 -12.66
C THR A 122 -11.05 11.65 -13.06
N VAL A 123 -11.33 11.81 -14.36
CA VAL A 123 -12.25 12.86 -14.85
C VAL A 123 -13.66 12.65 -14.30
N VAL A 124 -14.16 11.42 -14.34
CA VAL A 124 -15.48 11.06 -13.79
C VAL A 124 -15.53 11.29 -12.29
N ALA A 125 -14.48 10.88 -11.55
CA ALA A 125 -14.41 11.09 -10.10
C ALA A 125 -14.38 12.57 -9.72
N ILE A 126 -13.61 13.40 -10.44
CA ILE A 126 -13.58 14.85 -10.23
C ILE A 126 -14.97 15.46 -10.48
N ALA A 127 -15.64 15.08 -11.55
CA ALA A 127 -17.01 15.53 -11.83
C ALA A 127 -18.01 15.07 -10.74
N ALA A 128 -17.80 13.89 -10.18
CA ALA A 128 -18.62 13.31 -9.11
C ALA A 128 -18.14 13.64 -7.70
N ALA A 129 -17.13 14.50 -7.51
CA ALA A 129 -16.54 14.79 -6.20
C ALA A 129 -17.56 15.15 -5.10
N PRO A 130 -18.59 16.00 -5.34
CA PRO A 130 -19.60 16.29 -4.33
C PRO A 130 -20.41 15.06 -3.91
N LEU A 131 -20.72 14.17 -4.87
CA LEU A 131 -21.41 12.92 -4.59
C LEU A 131 -20.53 11.99 -3.77
N LEU A 132 -19.27 11.79 -4.18
CA LEU A 132 -18.33 10.90 -3.49
C LEU A 132 -18.10 11.33 -2.04
N THR A 133 -17.90 12.62 -1.80
CA THR A 133 -17.73 13.15 -0.44
C THR A 133 -19.01 13.03 0.38
N SER A 134 -20.20 13.22 -0.21
CA SER A 134 -21.47 13.03 0.50
C SER A 134 -21.76 11.58 0.89
N LEU A 135 -21.19 10.61 0.17
CA LEU A 135 -21.28 9.20 0.54
C LEU A 135 -20.41 8.88 1.75
N ASN A 136 -19.21 9.44 1.85
CA ASN A 136 -18.26 9.18 2.93
C ASN A 136 -18.54 10.01 4.20
N VAL A 137 -19.08 11.21 4.04
CA VAL A 137 -19.26 12.19 5.12
C VAL A 137 -20.73 12.46 5.34
N ASP A 138 -21.24 12.07 6.51
CA ASP A 138 -22.62 12.36 6.92
C ASP A 138 -22.77 13.79 7.49
N ASN A 139 -21.69 14.33 8.05
CA ASN A 139 -21.66 15.66 8.67
C ASN A 139 -21.59 16.77 7.61
N ASP A 140 -22.63 17.58 7.52
CA ASP A 140 -22.74 18.68 6.56
C ASP A 140 -21.67 19.77 6.75
N ALA A 141 -21.14 19.96 7.96
CA ALA A 141 -20.11 20.95 8.23
C ALA A 141 -18.75 20.58 7.61
N LEU A 142 -18.44 19.28 7.49
CA LEU A 142 -17.18 18.79 6.93
C LEU A 142 -17.18 18.73 5.40
N ARG A 143 -18.36 18.56 4.76
CA ARG A 143 -18.49 18.33 3.32
C ARG A 143 -17.87 19.43 2.44
N PRO A 144 -18.04 20.75 2.74
CA PRO A 144 -17.46 21.77 1.87
C PRO A 144 -15.95 21.66 1.74
N LEU A 145 -15.24 21.47 2.86
CA LEU A 145 -13.78 21.33 2.85
C LEU A 145 -13.36 19.98 2.24
N ALA A 146 -14.02 18.88 2.59
CA ALA A 146 -13.74 17.58 2.00
C ALA A 146 -13.91 17.59 0.47
N THR A 147 -14.98 18.21 -0.04
CA THR A 147 -15.21 18.36 -1.49
C THR A 147 -14.16 19.26 -2.14
N GLY A 148 -13.83 20.39 -1.51
CA GLY A 148 -12.81 21.31 -1.99
C GLY A 148 -11.44 20.61 -2.14
N LEU A 149 -11.03 19.85 -1.14
CA LEU A 149 -9.78 19.08 -1.20
C LEU A 149 -9.86 17.93 -2.19
N ALA A 150 -11.00 17.23 -2.29
CA ALA A 150 -11.19 16.13 -3.22
C ALA A 150 -10.93 16.53 -4.68
N TYR A 151 -11.28 17.75 -5.10
CA TYR A 151 -10.98 18.22 -6.45
C TYR A 151 -9.48 18.20 -6.79
N PHE A 152 -8.60 18.45 -5.81
CA PHE A 152 -7.15 18.35 -6.00
C PHE A 152 -6.65 16.92 -5.88
N LEU A 153 -7.13 16.19 -4.86
CA LEU A 153 -6.62 14.88 -4.53
C LEU A 153 -7.07 13.79 -5.52
N LEU A 154 -8.26 13.90 -6.13
CA LEU A 154 -8.75 12.90 -7.09
C LEU A 154 -7.85 12.71 -8.32
N VAL A 155 -6.98 13.67 -8.62
CA VAL A 155 -5.92 13.52 -9.65
C VAL A 155 -4.98 12.37 -9.33
N GLU A 156 -4.81 12.02 -8.05
CA GLU A 156 -3.97 10.94 -7.57
C GLU A 156 -4.41 9.55 -8.07
N ILE A 157 -5.70 9.37 -8.45
CA ILE A 157 -6.23 8.10 -9.00
C ILE A 157 -5.32 7.58 -10.12
N LEU A 158 -4.98 8.44 -11.09
CA LEU A 158 -4.12 8.09 -12.20
C LEU A 158 -2.72 7.68 -11.71
N PHE A 159 -2.15 8.44 -10.78
CA PHE A 159 -0.77 8.25 -10.34
C PHE A 159 -0.60 7.08 -9.36
N TYR A 160 -1.62 6.72 -8.57
CA TYR A 160 -1.62 5.49 -7.77
C TYR A 160 -1.51 4.25 -8.67
N GLY A 161 -2.34 4.16 -9.71
CA GLY A 161 -2.27 3.02 -10.61
C GLY A 161 -1.00 2.99 -11.46
N LEU A 162 -0.51 4.14 -11.93
CA LEU A 162 0.78 4.22 -12.62
C LEU A 162 1.93 3.78 -11.72
N THR A 163 1.94 4.22 -10.46
CA THR A 163 2.95 3.79 -9.48
C THR A 163 2.94 2.28 -9.30
N ALA A 164 1.75 1.68 -9.11
CA ALA A 164 1.61 0.24 -8.95
C ALA A 164 2.11 -0.52 -10.18
N LEU A 165 1.75 -0.08 -11.39
CA LEU A 165 2.22 -0.66 -12.65
C LEU A 165 3.74 -0.53 -12.81
N PHE A 166 4.30 0.64 -12.54
CA PHE A 166 5.75 0.88 -12.66
C PHE A 166 6.56 0.04 -11.68
N ILE A 167 6.09 -0.09 -10.44
CA ILE A 167 6.70 -0.97 -9.44
C ILE A 167 6.64 -2.43 -9.89
N ALA A 168 5.50 -2.89 -10.43
CA ALA A 168 5.37 -4.25 -10.95
C ALA A 168 6.37 -4.54 -12.07
N ILE A 169 6.49 -3.65 -13.05
CA ILE A 169 7.45 -3.78 -14.16
C ILE A 169 8.90 -3.75 -13.65
N LEU A 170 9.24 -2.83 -12.74
CA LEU A 170 10.58 -2.73 -12.17
C LEU A 170 10.96 -3.98 -11.37
N ASN A 171 10.02 -4.54 -10.59
CA ASN A 171 10.24 -5.76 -9.83
C ASN A 171 10.52 -6.95 -10.74
N LEU A 172 9.78 -7.10 -11.86
CA LEU A 172 10.06 -8.12 -12.87
C LEU A 172 11.47 -8.00 -13.44
N ARG A 173 11.93 -6.76 -13.69
CA ARG A 173 13.28 -6.47 -14.19
C ARG A 173 14.36 -6.52 -13.10
N GLY A 174 14.06 -6.95 -11.88
CA GLY A 174 15.01 -7.04 -10.76
C GLY A 174 15.35 -5.70 -10.08
N TYR A 175 14.64 -4.62 -10.39
CA TYR A 175 14.83 -3.29 -9.79
C TYR A 175 13.87 -3.05 -8.63
N PHE A 176 14.11 -3.68 -7.47
CA PHE A 176 13.21 -3.59 -6.30
C PHE A 176 13.35 -2.27 -5.51
N LYS A 177 14.57 -1.71 -5.44
CA LYS A 177 14.87 -0.52 -4.59
C LYS A 177 14.03 0.70 -4.92
N PRO A 178 13.83 1.11 -6.21
CA PRO A 178 13.07 2.31 -6.52
C PRO A 178 11.63 2.25 -6.02
N GLY A 179 10.98 1.10 -6.18
CA GLY A 179 9.61 0.88 -5.70
C GLY A 179 9.48 0.98 -4.18
N ALA A 180 10.49 0.50 -3.43
CA ALA A 180 10.49 0.57 -1.97
C ALA A 180 10.69 2.01 -1.44
N TRP A 181 11.49 2.85 -2.15
CA TRP A 181 11.77 4.22 -1.74
C TRP A 181 10.75 5.25 -2.23
N ALA A 182 9.96 4.95 -3.27
CA ALA A 182 8.99 5.88 -3.83
C ALA A 182 7.95 6.39 -2.79
N PRO A 183 7.38 5.58 -1.89
CA PRO A 183 6.47 6.06 -0.84
C PRO A 183 7.13 6.99 0.19
N VAL A 184 8.45 6.84 0.43
CA VAL A 184 9.20 7.75 1.32
C VAL A 184 9.22 9.16 0.73
N LEU A 185 9.50 9.28 -0.58
CA LEU A 185 9.46 10.57 -1.28
C LEU A 185 8.08 11.22 -1.19
N ASN A 186 7.02 10.47 -1.39
CA ASN A 186 5.65 10.96 -1.23
C ASN A 186 5.44 11.55 0.18
N ASN A 187 5.76 10.80 1.23
CA ASN A 187 5.62 11.28 2.60
C ASN A 187 6.45 12.56 2.86
N VAL A 188 7.69 12.62 2.36
CA VAL A 188 8.55 13.81 2.52
C VAL A 188 7.93 15.04 1.86
N ILE A 189 7.39 14.91 0.66
CA ILE A 189 6.73 16.03 -0.04
C ILE A 189 5.48 16.48 0.71
N GLN A 190 4.65 15.55 1.17
CA GLN A 190 3.45 15.89 1.95
C GLN A 190 3.79 16.53 3.31
N ILE A 191 4.82 16.03 4.00
CA ILE A 191 5.35 16.68 5.21
C ILE A 191 5.83 18.10 4.91
N SER A 192 6.52 18.31 3.79
CA SER A 192 6.98 19.64 3.37
C SER A 192 5.80 20.58 3.09
N ALA A 193 4.70 20.08 2.49
CA ALA A 193 3.47 20.84 2.30
C ALA A 193 2.82 21.22 3.64
N LEU A 194 2.77 20.30 4.60
CA LEU A 194 2.26 20.57 5.95
C LEU A 194 3.10 21.60 6.71
N ILE A 195 4.43 21.52 6.60
CA ILE A 195 5.33 22.52 7.17
C ILE A 195 5.11 23.88 6.49
N THR A 196 4.99 23.91 5.18
CA THR A 196 4.67 25.16 4.44
C THR A 196 3.35 25.76 4.92
N TYR A 197 2.32 24.93 5.06
CA TYR A 197 1.04 25.34 5.63
C TYR A 197 1.19 25.95 7.03
N SER A 198 2.01 25.36 7.90
CA SER A 198 2.20 25.84 9.27
C SER A 198 2.88 27.21 9.36
N LEU A 199 3.63 27.60 8.32
CA LEU A 199 4.29 28.93 8.21
C LEU A 199 3.41 30.00 7.58
N MET A 200 2.24 29.64 7.06
CA MET A 200 1.31 30.58 6.42
C MET A 200 0.40 31.23 7.46
N PRO A 201 0.04 32.52 7.27
CA PRO A 201 -0.98 33.17 8.09
C PRO A 201 -2.38 32.61 7.73
N GLY A 202 -3.23 32.48 8.76
CA GLY A 202 -4.60 31.98 8.62
C GLY A 202 -4.70 30.47 8.76
N GLU A 203 -5.93 29.96 8.66
CA GLU A 203 -6.26 28.58 8.94
C GLU A 203 -7.20 28.03 7.87
N LEU A 204 -7.18 26.72 7.65
CA LEU A 204 -8.22 26.04 6.87
C LEU A 204 -9.56 26.15 7.59
N THR A 205 -10.55 26.70 6.90
CA THR A 205 -11.92 26.85 7.39
C THR A 205 -12.79 25.74 6.82
N LEU A 206 -13.74 25.26 7.61
CA LEU A 206 -14.72 24.27 7.15
C LEU A 206 -15.72 24.87 6.17
N ASN A 207 -16.11 26.15 6.40
CA ASN A 207 -17.06 26.89 5.58
C ASN A 207 -16.96 28.42 5.88
N PRO A 208 -16.85 29.30 4.87
CA PRO A 208 -16.79 29.00 3.44
C PRO A 208 -15.43 28.50 3.00
N VAL A 209 -15.41 27.59 2.00
CA VAL A 209 -14.19 27.08 1.38
C VAL A 209 -14.05 27.71 0.00
N ARG A 210 -12.92 28.36 -0.24
CA ARG A 210 -12.56 28.90 -1.55
C ARG A 210 -11.38 28.11 -2.12
N MET A 211 -11.55 27.60 -3.33
CA MET A 211 -10.51 26.83 -4.02
C MET A 211 -9.24 27.66 -4.29
N THR A 212 -9.33 28.98 -4.22
CA THR A 212 -8.20 29.90 -4.40
C THR A 212 -7.48 30.24 -3.09
N ASP A 213 -7.99 29.78 -1.95
CA ASP A 213 -7.35 30.06 -0.67
C ASP A 213 -5.97 29.38 -0.61
N PRO A 214 -4.89 30.12 -0.29
CA PRO A 214 -3.54 29.60 -0.29
C PRO A 214 -3.37 28.34 0.58
N GLN A 215 -4.09 28.25 1.69
CA GLN A 215 -4.07 27.11 2.61
C GLN A 215 -4.65 25.84 1.95
N VAL A 216 -5.79 25.99 1.23
CA VAL A 216 -6.42 24.89 0.48
C VAL A 216 -5.50 24.43 -0.65
N LEU A 217 -4.89 25.39 -1.37
CA LEU A 217 -3.96 25.10 -2.45
C LEU A 217 -2.71 24.36 -1.95
N VAL A 218 -2.09 24.84 -0.88
CA VAL A 218 -0.85 24.23 -0.35
C VAL A 218 -1.12 22.79 0.12
N ILE A 219 -2.19 22.54 0.84
CA ILE A 219 -2.53 21.19 1.30
C ILE A 219 -2.99 20.32 0.12
N GLY A 220 -3.94 20.77 -0.68
CA GLY A 220 -4.50 19.98 -1.79
C GLY A 220 -3.47 19.67 -2.86
N VAL A 221 -2.79 20.71 -3.39
CA VAL A 221 -1.76 20.51 -4.44
C VAL A 221 -0.51 19.86 -3.87
N GLY A 222 -0.09 20.20 -2.63
CA GLY A 222 1.09 19.63 -2.00
C GLY A 222 0.96 18.12 -1.76
N CYS A 223 -0.21 17.65 -1.30
CA CYS A 223 -0.48 16.23 -1.13
C CYS A 223 -0.55 15.52 -2.48
N ALA A 224 -1.29 16.06 -3.45
CA ALA A 224 -1.37 15.50 -4.79
C ALA A 224 0.03 15.42 -5.47
N LEU A 225 0.86 16.44 -5.29
CA LEU A 225 2.22 16.47 -5.81
C LEU A 225 3.08 15.32 -5.23
N GLY A 226 2.88 14.95 -3.97
CA GLY A 226 3.55 13.82 -3.34
C GLY A 226 3.32 12.53 -4.12
N VAL A 227 2.06 12.22 -4.44
CA VAL A 227 1.68 11.01 -5.20
C VAL A 227 2.14 11.11 -6.66
N VAL A 228 2.03 12.27 -7.28
CA VAL A 228 2.57 12.51 -8.64
C VAL A 228 4.07 12.22 -8.69
N MET A 229 4.83 12.78 -7.77
CA MET A 229 6.28 12.59 -7.72
C MET A 229 6.68 11.17 -7.36
N GLN A 230 5.86 10.43 -6.59
CA GLN A 230 6.03 9.01 -6.34
C GLN A 230 6.00 8.20 -7.65
N ALA A 231 5.13 8.52 -8.59
CA ALA A 231 5.11 7.89 -9.91
C ALA A 231 6.27 8.37 -10.81
N VAL A 232 6.50 9.67 -10.85
CA VAL A 232 7.50 10.30 -11.74
C VAL A 232 8.91 9.84 -11.43
N ILE A 233 9.27 9.68 -10.15
CA ILE A 233 10.61 9.23 -9.74
C ILE A 233 10.95 7.82 -10.27
N LEU A 234 9.96 7.01 -10.62
CA LEU A 234 10.18 5.67 -11.15
C LEU A 234 10.53 5.66 -12.65
N LEU A 235 10.19 6.71 -13.41
CA LEU A 235 10.43 6.80 -14.85
C LEU A 235 11.92 6.67 -15.26
N PRO A 236 12.89 7.32 -14.61
CA PRO A 236 14.30 7.12 -14.91
C PRO A 236 14.76 5.67 -14.71
N PHE A 237 14.20 4.98 -13.70
CA PHE A 237 14.55 3.59 -13.42
C PHE A 237 13.94 2.63 -14.43
N LEU A 238 12.73 2.90 -14.94
CA LEU A 238 12.15 2.14 -16.06
C LEU A 238 13.04 2.24 -17.31
N ARG A 239 13.53 3.45 -17.62
CA ARG A 239 14.48 3.64 -18.74
C ARG A 239 15.78 2.86 -18.53
N ARG A 240 16.33 2.86 -17.30
CA ARG A 240 17.53 2.08 -16.95
C ARG A 240 17.29 0.57 -17.03
N ALA A 241 16.07 0.12 -16.74
CA ALA A 241 15.65 -1.26 -16.90
C ALA A 241 15.35 -1.67 -18.35
N GLY A 242 15.63 -0.78 -19.33
CA GLY A 242 15.41 -1.03 -20.74
C GLY A 242 13.96 -0.84 -21.22
N VAL A 243 13.06 -0.40 -20.33
CA VAL A 243 11.64 -0.21 -20.66
C VAL A 243 11.42 1.21 -21.21
N ARG A 244 10.94 1.27 -22.44
CA ARG A 244 10.55 2.53 -23.12
C ARG A 244 9.04 2.55 -23.27
N LEU A 245 8.37 3.28 -22.40
CA LEU A 245 6.92 3.43 -22.46
C LEU A 245 6.48 4.19 -23.72
N ARG A 246 5.55 3.59 -24.44
CA ARG A 246 4.91 4.18 -25.63
C ARG A 246 3.41 3.91 -25.56
N PHE A 247 2.62 4.82 -26.12
CA PHE A 247 1.20 4.55 -26.30
C PHE A 247 1.01 3.54 -27.44
N GLU A 248 0.46 2.38 -27.10
CA GLU A 248 0.16 1.30 -28.03
C GLU A 248 -1.26 0.81 -27.78
N TRP A 249 -2.13 1.00 -28.77
CA TRP A 249 -3.53 0.58 -28.67
C TRP A 249 -3.67 -0.90 -28.99
N GLY A 250 -4.52 -1.57 -28.27
CA GLY A 250 -4.90 -2.95 -28.50
C GLY A 250 -5.10 -3.73 -27.22
N LEU A 251 -6.16 -4.53 -27.18
CA LEU A 251 -6.37 -5.51 -26.11
C LEU A 251 -5.63 -6.78 -26.49
N ASP A 252 -4.64 -7.15 -25.69
CA ASP A 252 -3.93 -8.42 -25.87
C ASP A 252 -4.92 -9.59 -25.69
N ALA A 253 -4.77 -10.61 -26.55
CA ALA A 253 -5.65 -11.78 -26.53
C ALA A 253 -5.59 -12.52 -25.19
N ARG A 254 -4.43 -12.48 -24.52
CA ARG A 254 -4.24 -13.04 -23.17
C ARG A 254 -5.12 -12.33 -22.15
N LEU A 255 -5.17 -10.99 -22.18
CA LEU A 255 -5.98 -10.20 -21.26
C LEU A 255 -7.48 -10.47 -21.43
N ARG A 256 -7.93 -10.64 -22.68
CA ARG A 256 -9.34 -10.92 -23.01
C ARG A 256 -9.83 -12.25 -22.43
N LYS A 257 -8.96 -13.26 -22.33
CA LYS A 257 -9.29 -14.56 -21.73
C LYS A 257 -9.61 -14.44 -20.22
N PHE A 258 -9.10 -13.45 -19.54
CA PHE A 258 -9.29 -13.24 -18.10
C PHE A 258 -10.38 -12.21 -17.77
N GLY A 259 -11.17 -11.75 -18.76
CA GLY A 259 -12.18 -10.71 -18.55
C GLY A 259 -13.21 -11.04 -17.46
N ASN A 260 -13.74 -12.27 -17.44
CA ASN A 260 -14.66 -12.69 -16.39
C ASN A 260 -14.03 -12.74 -14.99
N MET A 261 -12.76 -13.14 -14.91
CA MET A 261 -12.00 -13.11 -13.65
C MET A 261 -11.74 -11.67 -13.21
N ALA A 262 -11.40 -10.78 -14.14
CA ALA A 262 -11.23 -9.35 -13.84
C ALA A 262 -12.51 -8.75 -13.28
N LEU A 263 -13.66 -9.03 -13.90
CA LEU A 263 -14.96 -8.57 -13.40
C LEU A 263 -15.26 -9.09 -11.98
N ALA A 264 -15.01 -10.37 -11.72
CA ALA A 264 -15.23 -10.94 -10.38
C ALA A 264 -14.33 -10.26 -9.32
N VAL A 265 -13.06 -10.00 -9.65
CA VAL A 265 -12.12 -9.30 -8.78
C VAL A 265 -12.55 -7.86 -8.54
N VAL A 266 -12.99 -7.13 -9.57
CA VAL A 266 -13.52 -5.77 -9.44
C VAL A 266 -14.77 -5.76 -8.55
N CYS A 267 -15.71 -6.67 -8.75
CA CYS A 267 -16.90 -6.78 -7.90
C CYS A 267 -16.53 -7.06 -6.44
N TYR A 268 -15.58 -7.97 -6.19
CA TYR A 268 -15.08 -8.25 -4.84
C TYR A 268 -14.51 -7.00 -4.16
N VAL A 269 -13.61 -6.28 -4.85
CA VAL A 269 -13.04 -5.05 -4.30
C VAL A 269 -14.09 -3.97 -4.12
N ALA A 270 -15.03 -3.80 -5.06
CA ALA A 270 -16.11 -2.83 -4.92
C ALA A 270 -16.95 -3.09 -3.64
N VAL A 271 -17.25 -4.35 -3.31
CA VAL A 271 -17.95 -4.70 -2.06
C VAL A 271 -17.11 -4.30 -0.83
N LEU A 272 -15.80 -4.52 -0.85
CA LEU A 272 -14.92 -4.06 0.25
C LEU A 272 -14.94 -2.53 0.40
N GLN A 273 -14.91 -1.79 -0.72
CA GLN A 273 -14.96 -0.32 -0.68
C GLN A 273 -16.31 0.19 -0.15
N VAL A 274 -17.43 -0.47 -0.46
CA VAL A 274 -18.73 -0.17 0.15
C VAL A 274 -18.66 -0.29 1.68
N GLY A 275 -17.99 -1.33 2.19
CA GLY A 275 -17.75 -1.49 3.63
C GLY A 275 -16.99 -0.31 4.24
N LEU A 276 -15.95 0.19 3.55
CA LEU A 276 -15.20 1.37 3.98
C LEU A 276 -16.04 2.64 3.96
N VAL A 277 -16.83 2.88 2.89
CA VAL A 277 -17.76 4.02 2.80
C VAL A 277 -18.73 4.03 3.99
N ILE A 278 -19.34 2.88 4.30
CA ILE A 278 -20.24 2.74 5.45
C ILE A 278 -19.51 3.08 6.76
N THR A 279 -18.29 2.59 6.92
CA THR A 279 -17.47 2.84 8.12
C THR A 279 -17.16 4.32 8.29
N TYR A 280 -16.70 5.00 7.24
CA TYR A 280 -16.43 6.44 7.27
C TYR A 280 -17.69 7.27 7.52
N ARG A 281 -18.81 6.87 6.93
CA ARG A 281 -20.10 7.53 7.15
C ARG A 281 -20.53 7.42 8.60
N ILE A 282 -20.44 6.23 9.22
CA ILE A 282 -20.75 6.04 10.64
C ILE A 282 -19.78 6.85 11.53
N ALA A 283 -18.49 6.83 11.23
CA ALA A 283 -17.51 7.60 11.97
C ALA A 283 -17.79 9.11 11.90
N SER A 284 -18.14 9.61 10.72
CA SER A 284 -18.54 11.03 10.51
C SER A 284 -19.82 11.40 11.24
N ALA A 285 -20.79 10.49 11.32
CA ALA A 285 -22.05 10.71 12.05
C ALA A 285 -21.84 10.71 13.58
N ALA A 286 -20.84 9.96 14.06
CA ALA A 286 -20.56 9.83 15.49
C ALA A 286 -19.94 11.09 16.10
N SER A 287 -19.02 11.76 15.39
CA SER A 287 -18.43 13.04 15.81
C SER A 287 -17.74 13.77 14.65
N ASP A 288 -17.50 15.08 14.81
CA ASP A 288 -16.77 15.91 13.85
C ASP A 288 -15.31 15.40 13.64
N SER A 289 -14.73 14.78 14.64
CA SER A 289 -13.39 14.17 14.61
C SER A 289 -13.40 12.66 14.31
N GLY A 290 -14.57 12.07 14.09
CA GLY A 290 -14.74 10.62 14.00
C GLY A 290 -13.92 9.96 12.90
N ILE A 291 -13.83 10.58 11.71
CA ILE A 291 -13.04 10.04 10.59
C ILE A 291 -11.54 10.06 10.94
N SER A 292 -11.02 11.15 11.51
CA SER A 292 -9.61 11.26 11.87
C SER A 292 -9.22 10.31 13.00
N ILE A 293 -10.10 10.13 13.99
CA ILE A 293 -9.94 9.17 15.07
C ILE A 293 -9.90 7.74 14.51
N TYR A 294 -10.88 7.38 13.66
CA TYR A 294 -10.94 6.04 13.07
C TYR A 294 -9.71 5.74 12.21
N PHE A 295 -9.33 6.67 11.34
CA PHE A 295 -8.15 6.52 10.46
C PHE A 295 -6.87 6.34 11.28
N THR A 296 -6.65 7.19 12.29
CA THR A 296 -5.47 7.14 13.15
C THR A 296 -5.44 5.87 13.98
N HIS A 297 -6.59 5.49 14.56
CA HIS A 297 -6.74 4.22 15.27
C HIS A 297 -6.33 3.03 14.38
N TRP A 298 -6.88 2.93 13.17
CA TRP A 298 -6.55 1.85 12.24
C TRP A 298 -5.06 1.84 11.87
N GLN A 299 -4.45 3.00 11.64
CA GLN A 299 -3.03 3.11 11.36
C GLN A 299 -2.16 2.64 12.53
N LEU A 300 -2.53 2.97 13.77
CA LEU A 300 -1.83 2.49 14.96
C LEU A 300 -1.91 0.97 15.11
N LEU A 301 -3.06 0.37 14.83
CA LEU A 301 -3.22 -1.09 14.85
C LEU A 301 -2.39 -1.80 13.79
N GLN A 302 -2.17 -1.18 12.63
CA GLN A 302 -1.36 -1.75 11.56
C GLN A 302 0.13 -1.86 11.91
N LEU A 303 0.64 -1.09 12.88
CA LEU A 303 2.05 -1.15 13.28
C LEU A 303 2.40 -2.52 13.91
N PRO A 304 1.79 -2.97 15.04
CA PRO A 304 2.08 -4.27 15.63
C PRO A 304 1.69 -5.43 14.71
N TYR A 305 0.59 -5.31 13.96
CA TYR A 305 0.19 -6.30 12.97
C TYR A 305 1.28 -6.50 11.90
N GLY A 306 1.80 -5.43 11.33
CA GLY A 306 2.83 -5.48 10.29
C GLY A 306 4.16 -6.04 10.80
N VAL A 307 4.53 -5.76 12.06
CA VAL A 307 5.77 -6.26 12.65
C VAL A 307 5.63 -7.73 13.06
N LEU A 308 4.59 -8.10 13.78
CA LEU A 308 4.45 -9.45 14.34
C LEU A 308 3.79 -10.42 13.36
N GLY A 309 2.61 -10.06 12.81
CA GLY A 309 1.83 -10.95 11.95
C GLY A 309 2.54 -11.28 10.64
N VAL A 310 3.03 -10.25 9.95
CA VAL A 310 3.72 -10.43 8.67
C VAL A 310 5.07 -11.15 8.85
N THR A 311 5.81 -10.86 9.93
CA THR A 311 7.10 -11.52 10.19
C THR A 311 6.92 -13.02 10.45
N ILE A 312 5.94 -13.40 11.27
CA ILE A 312 5.65 -14.82 11.55
C ILE A 312 5.20 -15.53 10.27
N LEU A 313 4.32 -14.89 9.48
CA LEU A 313 3.88 -15.44 8.21
C LEU A 313 5.05 -15.70 7.26
N THR A 314 5.93 -14.71 7.07
CA THR A 314 7.09 -14.85 6.17
C THR A 314 8.06 -15.93 6.64
N ALA A 315 8.21 -16.13 7.94
CA ALA A 315 9.06 -17.21 8.50
C ALA A 315 8.47 -18.61 8.26
N ILE A 316 7.16 -18.78 8.27
CA ILE A 316 6.48 -20.08 8.09
C ILE A 316 6.21 -20.38 6.61
N MET A 317 6.07 -19.38 5.76
CA MET A 317 5.70 -19.52 4.35
C MET A 317 6.55 -20.54 3.55
N PRO A 318 7.90 -20.57 3.66
CA PRO A 318 8.70 -21.55 2.91
C PRO A 318 8.43 -23.01 3.30
N ARG A 319 8.08 -23.25 4.58
CA ARG A 319 7.72 -24.58 5.07
C ARG A 319 6.32 -24.97 4.61
N LEU A 320 5.38 -24.04 4.73
CA LEU A 320 4.00 -24.20 4.28
C LEU A 320 3.92 -24.52 2.77
N SER A 321 4.68 -23.79 1.93
CA SER A 321 4.73 -24.02 0.49
C SER A 321 5.31 -25.40 0.15
N ARG A 322 6.38 -25.83 0.83
CA ARG A 322 6.95 -27.18 0.61
C ARG A 322 5.98 -28.29 0.98
N ASN A 323 5.28 -28.16 2.11
CA ASN A 323 4.31 -29.15 2.55
C ASN A 323 3.07 -29.18 1.63
N ALA A 324 2.64 -28.02 1.12
CA ALA A 324 1.58 -27.93 0.13
C ALA A 324 1.97 -28.61 -1.20
N ALA A 325 3.18 -28.36 -1.70
CA ALA A 325 3.68 -28.98 -2.92
C ALA A 325 3.88 -30.51 -2.78
N ALA A 326 4.07 -31.02 -1.55
CA ALA A 326 4.12 -32.45 -1.25
C ALA A 326 2.73 -33.09 -1.01
N ASP A 327 1.63 -32.34 -1.17
CA ASP A 327 0.25 -32.76 -0.83
C ASP A 327 0.09 -33.29 0.61
N ASP A 328 1.00 -32.93 1.52
CA ASP A 328 0.89 -33.27 2.95
C ASP A 328 -0.08 -32.34 3.68
N THR A 329 -1.35 -32.60 3.51
CA THR A 329 -2.43 -31.83 4.13
C THR A 329 -2.29 -31.75 5.66
N LYS A 330 -1.77 -32.80 6.31
CA LYS A 330 -1.60 -32.79 7.78
C LYS A 330 -0.51 -31.81 8.18
N ALA A 331 0.64 -31.85 7.54
CA ALA A 331 1.74 -30.89 7.79
C ALA A 331 1.31 -29.44 7.50
N VAL A 332 0.51 -29.23 6.44
CA VAL A 332 -0.09 -27.91 6.12
C VAL A 332 -0.97 -27.42 7.26
N VAL A 333 -1.88 -28.24 7.77
CA VAL A 333 -2.76 -27.87 8.90
C VAL A 333 -1.97 -27.60 10.17
N ASP A 334 -0.94 -28.38 10.44
CA ASP A 334 -0.04 -28.19 11.58
C ASP A 334 0.74 -26.86 11.47
N ASP A 335 1.21 -26.48 10.28
CA ASP A 335 1.88 -25.21 10.01
C ASP A 335 0.95 -24.02 10.15
N LEU A 336 -0.28 -24.09 9.62
CA LEU A 336 -1.30 -23.06 9.78
C LEU A 336 -1.67 -22.88 11.25
N SER A 337 -1.84 -23.98 11.99
CA SER A 337 -2.12 -23.96 13.42
C SER A 337 -0.98 -23.33 14.23
N LEU A 338 0.26 -23.66 13.91
CA LEU A 338 1.46 -23.08 14.53
C LEU A 338 1.53 -21.58 14.26
N ALA A 339 1.38 -21.15 12.99
CA ALA A 339 1.38 -19.74 12.62
C ALA A 339 0.32 -18.95 13.39
N THR A 340 -0.91 -19.45 13.40
CA THR A 340 -2.04 -18.82 14.10
C THR A 340 -1.78 -18.69 15.59
N ARG A 341 -1.28 -19.77 16.24
CA ARG A 341 -0.95 -19.75 17.68
C ARG A 341 0.16 -18.76 18.00
N LEU A 342 1.26 -18.78 17.24
CA LEU A 342 2.38 -17.86 17.46
C LEU A 342 1.95 -16.40 17.26
N THR A 343 1.19 -16.10 16.22
CA THR A 343 0.69 -14.74 15.96
C THR A 343 -0.26 -14.28 17.08
N THR A 344 -1.18 -15.14 17.53
CA THR A 344 -2.10 -14.83 18.62
C THR A 344 -1.35 -14.58 19.92
N VAL A 345 -0.44 -15.47 20.31
CA VAL A 345 0.36 -15.32 21.55
C VAL A 345 1.21 -14.06 21.50
N ALA A 346 1.80 -13.69 20.35
CA ALA A 346 2.58 -12.46 20.20
C ALA A 346 1.72 -11.19 20.26
N LEU A 347 0.48 -11.25 19.76
CA LEU A 347 -0.42 -10.08 19.75
C LEU A 347 -1.16 -9.87 21.06
N VAL A 348 -1.41 -10.89 21.87
CA VAL A 348 -2.12 -10.77 23.15
C VAL A 348 -1.51 -9.72 24.09
N PRO A 349 -0.18 -9.69 24.34
CA PRO A 349 0.42 -8.63 25.16
C PRO A 349 0.25 -7.24 24.57
N VAL A 350 0.31 -7.12 23.22
CA VAL A 350 0.12 -5.83 22.53
C VAL A 350 -1.32 -5.36 22.66
N VAL A 351 -2.29 -6.25 22.45
CA VAL A 351 -3.71 -5.95 22.65
C VAL A 351 -3.97 -5.54 24.10
N ALA A 352 -3.47 -6.28 25.07
CA ALA A 352 -3.58 -5.93 26.48
C ALA A 352 -2.97 -4.54 26.77
N PHE A 353 -1.75 -4.27 26.27
CA PHE A 353 -1.12 -2.96 26.42
C PHE A 353 -1.96 -1.84 25.83
N MET A 354 -2.43 -1.99 24.58
CA MET A 354 -3.27 -0.99 23.93
C MET A 354 -4.62 -0.80 24.62
N THR A 355 -5.19 -1.86 25.18
CA THR A 355 -6.47 -1.80 25.91
C THR A 355 -6.33 -1.04 27.23
N PHE A 356 -5.30 -1.34 28.01
CA PHE A 356 -5.13 -0.71 29.32
C PHE A 356 -4.48 0.68 29.25
N PHE A 357 -3.57 0.89 28.31
CA PHE A 357 -2.80 2.13 28.19
C PHE A 357 -3.19 3.00 26.99
N GLY A 358 -4.22 2.60 26.21
CA GLY A 358 -4.65 3.32 25.01
C GLY A 358 -4.86 4.82 25.21
N PRO A 359 -5.66 5.26 26.21
CA PRO A 359 -5.84 6.69 26.48
C PRO A 359 -4.54 7.40 26.84
N ALA A 360 -3.73 6.84 27.73
CA ALA A 360 -2.45 7.42 28.13
C ALA A 360 -1.46 7.51 26.96
N LEU A 361 -1.40 6.47 26.13
CA LEU A 361 -0.59 6.44 24.92
C LEU A 361 -1.03 7.51 23.91
N ALA A 362 -2.33 7.61 23.64
CA ALA A 362 -2.87 8.60 22.71
C ALA A 362 -2.61 10.04 23.19
N ILE A 363 -2.81 10.32 24.47
CA ILE A 363 -2.48 11.62 25.06
C ILE A 363 -0.98 11.91 24.95
N ALA A 364 -0.12 10.96 25.31
CA ALA A 364 1.32 11.15 25.25
C ALA A 364 1.87 11.42 23.85
N VAL A 365 1.25 10.82 22.81
CA VAL A 365 1.73 10.91 21.42
C VAL A 365 1.07 12.05 20.66
N PHE A 366 -0.20 12.33 20.90
CA PHE A 366 -0.99 13.21 20.03
C PHE A 366 -1.46 14.52 20.69
N ASN A 367 -1.43 14.63 22.04
CA ASN A 367 -1.87 15.85 22.71
C ASN A 367 -0.86 16.99 22.52
N PHE A 368 -0.77 17.51 21.30
CA PHE A 368 0.00 18.72 20.99
C PHE A 368 -0.54 19.45 19.76
N GLY A 369 -0.21 20.74 19.64
CA GLY A 369 -0.72 21.59 18.58
C GLY A 369 -2.23 21.77 18.72
N ARG A 370 -2.98 21.50 17.64
CA ARG A 370 -4.44 21.63 17.58
C ARG A 370 -5.21 20.36 17.93
N PHE A 371 -4.52 19.28 18.26
CA PHE A 371 -5.13 18.05 18.69
C PHE A 371 -5.14 18.02 20.23
N ASP A 372 -6.28 18.34 20.82
CA ASP A 372 -6.44 18.55 22.26
C ASP A 372 -6.48 17.24 23.05
N ALA A 373 -6.32 17.35 24.36
CA ALA A 373 -6.31 16.20 25.26
C ALA A 373 -7.62 15.40 25.24
N THR A 374 -8.76 16.09 25.06
CA THR A 374 -10.08 15.44 25.01
C THR A 374 -10.20 14.54 23.78
N THR A 375 -9.80 15.05 22.63
CA THR A 375 -9.81 14.27 21.37
C THR A 375 -8.75 13.15 21.41
N ALA A 376 -7.59 13.39 22.03
CA ALA A 376 -6.59 12.35 22.25
C ALA A 376 -7.11 11.23 23.14
N ASP A 377 -7.85 11.56 24.20
CA ASP A 377 -8.51 10.56 25.08
C ASP A 377 -9.57 9.75 24.33
N GLN A 378 -10.36 10.40 23.47
CA GLN A 378 -11.33 9.72 22.58
C GLN A 378 -10.61 8.75 21.63
N LEU A 379 -9.51 9.19 20.98
CA LEU A 379 -8.68 8.31 20.15
C LEU A 379 -8.16 7.11 20.96
N GLY A 380 -7.69 7.36 22.18
CA GLY A 380 -7.19 6.32 23.07
C GLY A 380 -8.27 5.33 23.49
N SER A 381 -9.48 5.81 23.72
CA SER A 381 -10.64 4.96 24.03
C SER A 381 -11.02 4.09 22.84
N VAL A 382 -11.06 4.65 21.62
CA VAL A 382 -11.28 3.89 20.37
C VAL A 382 -10.16 2.87 20.15
N LEU A 383 -8.90 3.24 20.44
CA LEU A 383 -7.76 2.34 20.37
C LEU A 383 -7.87 1.18 21.35
N ALA A 384 -8.28 1.44 22.59
CA ALA A 384 -8.45 0.43 23.63
C ALA A 384 -9.49 -0.63 23.25
N TRP A 385 -10.65 -0.21 22.75
CA TRP A 385 -11.69 -1.12 22.29
C TRP A 385 -11.33 -1.80 20.98
N GLY A 386 -10.78 -1.05 20.02
CA GLY A 386 -10.41 -1.54 18.72
C GLY A 386 -9.23 -2.52 18.73
N ALA A 387 -8.38 -2.49 19.74
CA ALA A 387 -7.23 -3.39 19.84
C ALA A 387 -7.63 -4.87 19.79
N PHE A 388 -8.81 -5.24 20.30
CA PHE A 388 -9.33 -6.61 20.23
C PHE A 388 -9.50 -7.12 18.79
N THR A 389 -9.71 -6.22 17.83
CA THR A 389 -9.86 -6.60 16.42
C THR A 389 -8.57 -7.14 15.79
N LEU A 390 -7.40 -6.86 16.39
CA LEU A 390 -6.11 -7.36 15.90
C LEU A 390 -6.04 -8.88 15.88
N ILE A 391 -6.62 -9.54 16.87
CA ILE A 391 -6.56 -11.00 16.98
C ILE A 391 -7.32 -11.68 15.84
N PRO A 392 -8.65 -11.47 15.67
CA PRO A 392 -9.36 -12.10 14.55
C PRO A 392 -8.85 -11.63 13.18
N TYR A 393 -8.43 -10.36 13.05
CA TYR A 393 -7.85 -9.87 11.81
C TYR A 393 -6.56 -10.59 11.43
N SER A 394 -5.67 -10.84 12.40
CA SER A 394 -4.43 -11.58 12.15
C SER A 394 -4.67 -13.06 11.86
N MET A 395 -5.71 -13.65 12.45
CA MET A 395 -6.08 -15.04 12.19
C MET A 395 -6.56 -15.27 10.75
N THR A 396 -7.08 -14.25 10.07
CA THR A 396 -7.47 -14.36 8.65
C THR A 396 -6.27 -14.32 7.70
N LEU A 397 -5.14 -13.73 8.11
CA LEU A 397 -3.96 -13.55 7.26
C LEU A 397 -3.39 -14.87 6.76
N VAL A 398 -3.23 -15.84 7.66
CA VAL A 398 -2.55 -17.11 7.39
C VAL A 398 -3.35 -18.00 6.43
N PRO A 399 -4.66 -18.27 6.66
CA PRO A 399 -5.48 -19.06 5.73
C PRO A 399 -5.62 -18.40 4.36
N VAL A 400 -5.80 -17.08 4.31
CA VAL A 400 -5.91 -16.35 3.03
C VAL A 400 -4.63 -16.47 2.22
N SER A 401 -3.48 -16.33 2.84
CA SER A 401 -2.18 -16.50 2.16
C SER A 401 -1.98 -17.93 1.63
N TYR A 402 -2.46 -18.96 2.37
CA TYR A 402 -2.42 -20.35 1.91
C TYR A 402 -3.36 -20.59 0.71
N THR A 403 -4.58 -20.06 0.74
CA THR A 403 -5.51 -20.23 -0.39
C THR A 403 -4.98 -19.60 -1.67
N HIS A 404 -4.27 -18.49 -1.58
CA HIS A 404 -3.58 -17.89 -2.72
C HIS A 404 -2.44 -18.78 -3.26
N LEU A 405 -1.65 -19.42 -2.40
CA LEU A 405 -0.61 -20.37 -2.83
C LEU A 405 -1.21 -21.55 -3.60
N ARG A 406 -2.21 -22.21 -3.04
CA ARG A 406 -2.86 -23.37 -3.66
C ARG A 406 -3.55 -23.04 -4.99
N ALA A 407 -4.13 -21.86 -5.12
CA ALA A 407 -4.74 -21.40 -6.37
C ALA A 407 -3.70 -21.20 -7.49
N HIS A 408 -2.44 -20.98 -7.17
CA HIS A 408 -1.34 -20.93 -8.15
C HIS A 408 -0.86 -22.33 -8.57
N GLU A 409 -0.83 -23.30 -7.67
CA GLU A 409 -0.37 -24.67 -7.95
C GLU A 409 -1.36 -25.49 -8.78
N THR A 410 -2.66 -25.40 -8.50
CA THR A 410 -3.72 -26.11 -9.25
C THR A 410 -3.90 -25.63 -10.70
N ARG A 411 -3.15 -24.64 -11.16
CA ARG A 411 -3.15 -24.17 -12.54
C ARG A 411 -2.02 -24.74 -13.40
N HIS A 412 -1.15 -25.55 -12.84
CA HIS A 412 -0.06 -26.20 -13.58
C HIS A 412 -0.41 -27.61 -14.06
N ASP A 413 -1.54 -28.17 -13.63
CA ASP A 413 -2.15 -29.40 -14.14
C ASP A 413 -3.32 -29.05 -15.09
#